data_6f89a8b2ff4624c09da76fee9afcab59
#
_entry.id   6f89a8b2ff4624c09da76fee9afcab59
#
_cell.length_a   1.000
_cell.length_b   1.000
_cell.length_c   1.000
_cell.angle_alpha   90.00
_cell.angle_beta   90.00
_cell.angle_gamma   90.00
#
_symmetry.space_group_name_H-M   'P 1'
#
loop_
_entity.id
_entity.type
_entity.pdbx_description
1 polymer ?
#
loop_
_entity_poly.entity_id
_entity_poly.type
_entity_poly.pdbx_seq_one_letter_code
_entity_poly.pdbx_strand_id
1 'polypeptide(L)'
;MKELYLALMDRTFDAYGADGVSRFFDHVQKTGLREHGFPRVSADLAILIARGYRTSCLPLMVKMMDFCCREIPCTSQAGNDFSVKEIVFALLELERAHILPQAQTAAWRESLAGIDPYACYQVIAPAPDKRVGNWAAFNAASEWMRQFAGLCDTTDFVDLQLASQLLSFDENGMYRDPHEPMLYDVMARIQLAALLHFGYNGRHADAVRQALRRGIPLTLRMQSITGELPFGGRSNQFLYNEAALAAYFEWSAAELARAGDTVGAGACKAAAQLAVGEVERMLKRTVRTHVKNQYPPKSGIGCEKYAYFDKYMVTLASNLYLAYLFADDGIAPSTAPALQGGYAAVTSAYFHKVFLNRDGYFLEFDLNADPQYDGSGLGRIHKRGVPSPLILSCPFPGADAHYGIEPPNTEPFAIGSALTVTEDGETCLLSAAAHGAYRLQSAAADGVRLICRIGDKDVAETYSVTADGVTVTASADVPVSILFPVLRFDGQTETEVGVCA
;
A
#
# COMPACT_ATOMS: atom_id res chain seq x y z
N MET A 1 -0.09 -0.24 21.16
CA MET A 1 -0.13 -0.48 19.70
C MET A 1 0.40 -1.87 19.32
N LYS A 2 1.51 -2.30 19.90
CA LYS A 2 2.12 -3.61 19.56
C LYS A 2 1.14 -4.79 19.66
N GLU A 3 0.41 -4.89 20.76
CA GLU A 3 -0.61 -5.95 20.94
C GLU A 3 -1.73 -5.88 19.90
N LEU A 4 -2.14 -4.68 19.50
CA LEU A 4 -3.15 -4.49 18.44
C LEU A 4 -2.66 -5.03 17.11
N TYR A 5 -1.41 -4.75 16.73
CA TYR A 5 -0.84 -5.25 15.47
C TYR A 5 -0.82 -6.79 15.44
N LEU A 6 -0.39 -7.45 16.51
CA LEU A 6 -0.40 -8.91 16.61
C LEU A 6 -1.83 -9.48 16.60
N ALA A 7 -2.77 -8.84 17.28
CA ALA A 7 -4.17 -9.27 17.30
C ALA A 7 -4.81 -9.14 15.89
N LEU A 8 -4.50 -8.09 15.14
CA LEU A 8 -4.99 -7.92 13.76
C LEU A 8 -4.30 -8.89 12.78
N MET A 9 -3.01 -9.16 13.00
CA MET A 9 -2.28 -10.19 12.27
C MET A 9 -2.93 -11.57 12.49
N ASP A 10 -3.27 -11.93 13.72
CA ASP A 10 -4.01 -13.16 14.03
C ASP A 10 -5.37 -13.20 13.36
N ARG A 11 -6.13 -12.11 13.42
CA ARG A 11 -7.45 -12.00 12.74
C ARG A 11 -7.36 -12.11 11.22
N THR A 12 -6.24 -11.77 10.61
CA THR A 12 -6.01 -11.96 9.17
C THR A 12 -6.10 -13.45 8.81
N PHE A 13 -5.60 -14.33 9.66
CA PHE A 13 -5.67 -15.79 9.45
C PHE A 13 -7.09 -16.35 9.54
N ASP A 14 -8.03 -15.68 10.21
CA ASP A 14 -9.44 -16.12 10.21
C ASP A 14 -10.05 -16.10 8.80
N ALA A 15 -9.51 -15.28 7.88
CA ALA A 15 -9.98 -15.23 6.49
C ALA A 15 -9.71 -16.52 5.70
N TYR A 16 -8.72 -17.32 6.14
CA TYR A 16 -8.41 -18.62 5.53
C TYR A 16 -9.39 -19.74 5.99
N GLY A 17 -10.13 -19.53 7.06
CA GLY A 17 -11.00 -20.54 7.66
C GLY A 17 -10.23 -21.67 8.35
N ALA A 18 -10.94 -22.63 8.89
CA ALA A 18 -10.35 -23.69 9.74
C ALA A 18 -9.24 -24.51 9.04
N ASP A 19 -9.45 -24.87 7.77
CA ASP A 19 -8.55 -25.77 7.03
C ASP A 19 -7.82 -25.06 5.87
N GLY A 20 -8.03 -23.76 5.71
CA GLY A 20 -7.52 -23.04 4.54
C GLY A 20 -5.99 -23.07 4.42
N VAL A 21 -5.29 -22.88 5.54
CA VAL A 21 -3.82 -22.93 5.59
C VAL A 21 -3.30 -24.32 5.22
N SER A 22 -3.91 -25.40 5.76
CA SER A 22 -3.49 -26.76 5.44
C SER A 22 -3.78 -27.12 3.97
N ARG A 23 -4.96 -26.75 3.43
CA ARG A 23 -5.27 -26.93 2.01
C ARG A 23 -4.31 -26.17 1.09
N PHE A 24 -3.91 -24.96 1.48
CA PHE A 24 -2.92 -24.19 0.74
C PHE A 24 -1.57 -24.90 0.73
N PHE A 25 -1.14 -25.46 1.88
CA PHE A 25 0.08 -26.26 1.94
C PHE A 25 0.01 -27.51 1.06
N ASP A 26 -1.08 -28.29 1.13
CA ASP A 26 -1.32 -29.47 0.28
C ASP A 26 -1.23 -29.14 -1.22
N HIS A 27 -1.75 -27.95 -1.59
CA HIS A 27 -1.65 -27.47 -2.97
C HIS A 27 -0.20 -27.16 -3.36
N VAL A 28 0.53 -26.40 -2.53
CA VAL A 28 1.92 -25.99 -2.82
C VAL A 28 2.87 -27.18 -2.83
N GLN A 29 2.64 -28.20 -1.99
CA GLN A 29 3.43 -29.43 -2.04
C GLN A 29 3.34 -30.15 -3.40
N LYS A 30 2.22 -30.02 -4.09
CA LYS A 30 1.99 -30.62 -5.40
C LYS A 30 2.50 -29.75 -6.56
N THR A 31 2.48 -28.43 -6.40
CA THR A 31 2.76 -27.47 -7.48
C THR A 31 4.11 -26.81 -7.39
N GLY A 32 4.80 -26.92 -6.23
CA GLY A 32 6.03 -26.19 -5.92
C GLY A 32 5.78 -24.75 -5.49
N LEU A 33 6.82 -24.07 -5.03
CA LEU A 33 6.79 -22.63 -4.77
C LEU A 33 6.73 -21.87 -6.09
N ARG A 34 5.78 -20.95 -6.22
CA ARG A 34 5.62 -20.12 -7.42
C ARG A 34 5.45 -18.64 -7.11
N GLU A 35 4.95 -18.34 -5.89
CA GLU A 35 4.56 -17.01 -5.46
C GLU A 35 4.90 -16.77 -3.98
N HIS A 36 4.95 -15.53 -3.57
CA HIS A 36 5.31 -15.16 -2.20
C HIS A 36 4.24 -15.47 -1.13
N GLY A 37 3.02 -15.82 -1.53
CA GLY A 37 1.91 -16.03 -0.59
C GLY A 37 2.18 -17.15 0.41
N PHE A 38 2.58 -18.32 -0.07
CA PHE A 38 2.80 -19.46 0.82
C PHE A 38 3.97 -19.27 1.80
N PRO A 39 5.17 -18.82 1.39
CA PRO A 39 6.25 -18.53 2.35
C PRO A 39 5.84 -17.48 3.40
N ARG A 40 5.07 -16.45 3.01
CA ARG A 40 4.54 -15.46 3.97
C ARG A 40 3.56 -16.06 4.95
N VAL A 41 2.60 -16.90 4.48
CA VAL A 41 1.69 -17.62 5.40
C VAL A 41 2.48 -18.47 6.39
N SER A 42 3.54 -19.15 5.92
CA SER A 42 4.41 -19.96 6.77
C SER A 42 5.11 -19.11 7.83
N ALA A 43 5.69 -17.99 7.41
CA ALA A 43 6.43 -17.08 8.28
C ALA A 43 5.52 -16.38 9.30
N ASP A 44 4.40 -15.82 8.84
CA ASP A 44 3.49 -15.07 9.69
C ASP A 44 2.80 -16.00 10.72
N LEU A 45 2.47 -17.24 10.34
CA LEU A 45 1.98 -18.26 11.26
C LEU A 45 3.05 -18.62 12.30
N ALA A 46 4.31 -18.76 11.91
CA ALA A 46 5.42 -19.05 12.80
C ALA A 46 5.64 -17.90 13.82
N ILE A 47 5.58 -16.65 13.37
CA ILE A 47 5.66 -15.46 14.22
C ILE A 47 4.52 -15.45 15.23
N LEU A 48 3.29 -15.69 14.79
CA LEU A 48 2.13 -15.76 15.69
C LEU A 48 2.28 -16.86 16.75
N ILE A 49 2.73 -18.04 16.35
CA ILE A 49 2.98 -19.16 17.28
C ILE A 49 4.06 -18.80 18.29
N ALA A 50 5.16 -18.19 17.85
CA ALA A 50 6.23 -17.72 18.72
C ALA A 50 5.74 -16.68 19.74
N ARG A 51 4.68 -15.93 19.42
CA ARG A 51 4.02 -14.95 20.28
C ARG A 51 2.83 -15.50 21.07
N GLY A 52 2.59 -16.82 21.04
CA GLY A 52 1.55 -17.50 21.82
C GLY A 52 0.18 -17.57 21.15
N TYR A 53 0.04 -17.08 19.93
CA TYR A 53 -1.18 -17.23 19.13
C TYR A 53 -1.16 -18.55 18.36
N ARG A 54 -2.31 -19.13 18.03
CA ARG A 54 -2.47 -20.32 17.16
C ARG A 54 -1.52 -21.49 17.44
N THR A 55 -1.16 -21.69 18.71
CA THR A 55 -0.16 -22.69 19.14
C THR A 55 -0.53 -24.13 18.75
N SER A 56 -1.81 -24.44 18.56
CA SER A 56 -2.27 -25.73 18.03
C SER A 56 -1.78 -26.03 16.61
N CYS A 57 -1.41 -25.00 15.85
CA CYS A 57 -0.90 -25.13 14.50
C CYS A 57 0.61 -25.41 14.43
N LEU A 58 1.31 -25.52 15.57
CA LEU A 58 2.76 -25.74 15.61
C LEU A 58 3.24 -26.91 14.74
N PRO A 59 2.62 -28.12 14.76
CA PRO A 59 3.07 -29.22 13.89
C PRO A 59 2.92 -28.94 12.39
N LEU A 60 1.89 -28.20 11.98
CA LEU A 60 1.68 -27.78 10.60
C LEU A 60 2.74 -26.74 10.21
N MET A 61 2.93 -25.73 11.04
CA MET A 61 3.91 -24.65 10.80
C MET A 61 5.32 -25.20 10.61
N VAL A 62 5.76 -26.17 11.43
CA VAL A 62 7.09 -26.80 11.28
C VAL A 62 7.24 -27.41 9.89
N LYS A 63 6.24 -28.16 9.41
CA LYS A 63 6.27 -28.75 8.07
C LYS A 63 6.31 -27.69 6.95
N MET A 64 5.59 -26.58 7.13
CA MET A 64 5.58 -25.48 6.19
C MET A 64 6.94 -24.77 6.12
N MET A 65 7.54 -24.49 7.29
CA MET A 65 8.89 -23.92 7.38
C MET A 65 9.97 -24.85 6.81
N ASP A 66 9.90 -26.16 7.10
CA ASP A 66 10.78 -27.16 6.49
C ASP A 66 10.71 -27.13 4.96
N PHE A 67 9.49 -27.03 4.44
CA PHE A 67 9.26 -26.93 3.01
C PHE A 67 9.86 -25.65 2.44
N CYS A 68 9.58 -24.49 3.02
CA CYS A 68 10.10 -23.20 2.56
C CYS A 68 11.63 -23.16 2.60
N CYS A 69 12.24 -23.55 3.72
CA CYS A 69 13.69 -23.53 3.88
C CYS A 69 14.40 -24.48 2.90
N ARG A 70 13.79 -25.61 2.53
CA ARG A 70 14.33 -26.53 1.53
C ARG A 70 14.19 -25.98 0.11
N GLU A 71 13.02 -25.42 -0.24
CA GLU A 71 12.70 -25.06 -1.63
C GLU A 71 13.27 -23.69 -2.04
N ILE A 72 13.30 -22.71 -1.16
CA ILE A 72 13.75 -21.35 -1.49
C ILE A 72 15.18 -21.33 -2.05
N PRO A 73 16.19 -21.98 -1.44
CA PRO A 73 17.55 -21.98 -1.98
C PRO A 73 17.70 -22.70 -3.32
N CYS A 74 16.77 -23.59 -3.65
CA CYS A 74 16.82 -24.44 -4.83
C CYS A 74 16.00 -23.91 -6.01
N THR A 75 15.29 -22.78 -5.84
CA THR A 75 14.37 -22.24 -6.84
C THR A 75 14.71 -20.80 -7.19
N SER A 76 14.49 -20.44 -8.45
CA SER A 76 14.44 -19.04 -8.88
C SER A 76 13.02 -18.72 -9.32
N GLN A 77 12.28 -18.00 -8.48
CA GLN A 77 10.89 -17.63 -8.74
C GLN A 77 10.60 -16.26 -8.10
N ALA A 78 9.64 -15.54 -8.68
CA ALA A 78 9.31 -14.16 -8.27
C ALA A 78 8.93 -14.03 -6.78
N GLY A 79 8.43 -15.10 -6.17
CA GLY A 79 8.06 -15.09 -4.75
C GLY A 79 9.25 -14.95 -3.80
N ASN A 80 10.44 -15.40 -4.20
CA ASN A 80 11.64 -15.33 -3.38
C ASN A 80 12.05 -13.88 -3.10
N ASP A 81 11.91 -13.01 -4.09
CA ASP A 81 12.19 -11.56 -3.94
C ASP A 81 11.44 -10.93 -2.78
N PHE A 82 10.28 -11.45 -2.41
CA PHE A 82 9.41 -10.87 -1.38
C PHE A 82 9.41 -11.59 -0.04
N SER A 83 9.86 -12.85 0.03
CA SER A 83 9.56 -13.71 1.17
C SER A 83 10.75 -14.18 1.99
N VAL A 84 11.98 -14.10 1.50
CA VAL A 84 13.16 -14.54 2.26
C VAL A 84 13.28 -13.80 3.59
N LYS A 85 13.04 -12.50 3.60
CA LYS A 85 13.06 -11.68 4.83
C LYS A 85 12.04 -12.18 5.86
N GLU A 86 10.82 -12.50 5.44
CA GLU A 86 9.76 -12.97 6.33
C GLU A 86 10.13 -14.32 6.96
N ILE A 87 10.72 -15.24 6.19
CA ILE A 87 11.20 -16.53 6.71
C ILE A 87 12.33 -16.33 7.73
N VAL A 88 13.22 -15.36 7.52
CA VAL A 88 14.27 -15.01 8.49
C VAL A 88 13.66 -14.40 9.76
N PHE A 89 12.65 -13.55 9.65
CA PHE A 89 11.92 -13.04 10.82
C PHE A 89 11.30 -14.18 11.63
N ALA A 90 10.64 -15.13 10.95
CA ALA A 90 10.06 -16.30 11.61
C ALA A 90 11.10 -17.13 12.35
N LEU A 91 12.24 -17.39 11.72
CA LEU A 91 13.36 -18.10 12.35
C LEU A 91 13.81 -17.40 13.63
N LEU A 92 14.07 -16.09 13.57
CA LEU A 92 14.53 -15.30 14.72
C LEU A 92 13.50 -15.27 15.88
N GLU A 93 12.20 -15.18 15.55
CA GLU A 93 11.13 -15.19 16.57
C GLU A 93 10.99 -16.57 17.23
N LEU A 94 11.07 -17.65 16.44
CA LEU A 94 11.01 -19.02 16.96
C LEU A 94 12.21 -19.34 17.84
N GLU A 95 13.42 -18.91 17.47
CA GLU A 95 14.62 -19.05 18.29
C GLU A 95 14.48 -18.29 19.62
N ARG A 96 13.99 -17.04 19.57
CA ARG A 96 13.75 -16.24 20.77
C ARG A 96 12.71 -16.88 21.70
N ALA A 97 11.69 -17.50 21.13
CA ALA A 97 10.62 -18.15 21.89
C ALA A 97 11.04 -19.49 22.50
N HIS A 98 12.14 -20.09 22.04
CA HIS A 98 12.66 -21.40 22.51
C HIS A 98 11.63 -22.54 22.49
N ILE A 99 10.69 -22.51 21.53
CA ILE A 99 9.59 -23.50 21.43
C ILE A 99 9.92 -24.69 20.52
N LEU A 100 11.06 -24.67 19.87
CA LEU A 100 11.55 -25.74 18.97
C LEU A 100 12.88 -26.29 19.43
N PRO A 101 13.20 -27.58 19.11
CA PRO A 101 14.54 -28.12 19.31
C PRO A 101 15.59 -27.30 18.54
N GLN A 102 16.74 -27.08 19.16
CA GLN A 102 17.83 -26.34 18.51
C GLN A 102 18.28 -26.97 17.18
N ALA A 103 18.25 -28.31 17.07
CA ALA A 103 18.58 -28.99 15.82
C ALA A 103 17.66 -28.60 14.66
N GLN A 104 16.37 -28.31 14.92
CA GLN A 104 15.41 -27.89 13.92
C GLN A 104 15.74 -26.48 13.37
N THR A 105 15.97 -25.51 14.25
CA THR A 105 16.32 -24.15 13.84
C THR A 105 17.71 -24.09 13.20
N ALA A 106 18.65 -24.93 13.66
CA ALA A 106 19.99 -25.05 13.04
C ALA A 106 19.91 -25.55 11.59
N ALA A 107 19.08 -26.54 11.29
CA ALA A 107 18.85 -27.00 9.92
C ALA A 107 18.29 -25.90 9.00
N TRP A 108 17.34 -25.08 9.50
CA TRP A 108 16.82 -23.93 8.76
C TRP A 108 17.88 -22.84 8.54
N ARG A 109 18.72 -22.58 9.56
CA ARG A 109 19.85 -21.66 9.43
C ARG A 109 20.82 -22.08 8.33
N GLU A 110 21.22 -23.36 8.31
CA GLU A 110 22.09 -23.91 7.29
C GLU A 110 21.51 -23.74 5.89
N SER A 111 20.24 -24.06 5.73
CA SER A 111 19.52 -23.93 4.47
C SER A 111 19.45 -22.47 3.98
N LEU A 112 19.05 -21.55 4.85
CA LEU A 112 18.97 -20.14 4.52
C LEU A 112 20.34 -19.48 4.31
N ALA A 113 21.39 -19.96 4.96
CA ALA A 113 22.76 -19.51 4.71
C ALA A 113 23.24 -19.87 3.30
N GLY A 114 22.73 -20.99 2.74
CA GLY A 114 23.05 -21.47 1.41
C GLY A 114 22.42 -20.72 0.23
N ILE A 115 21.57 -19.71 0.48
CA ILE A 115 20.96 -18.92 -0.60
C ILE A 115 22.03 -18.12 -1.33
N ASP A 116 22.15 -18.32 -2.66
CA ASP A 116 22.87 -17.41 -3.55
C ASP A 116 21.86 -16.35 -4.05
N PRO A 117 22.00 -15.06 -3.66
CA PRO A 117 21.06 -14.03 -4.05
C PRO A 117 20.99 -13.82 -5.57
N TYR A 118 22.10 -14.05 -6.29
CA TYR A 118 22.14 -13.87 -7.74
C TYR A 118 21.43 -15.01 -8.51
N ALA A 119 21.30 -16.17 -7.90
CA ALA A 119 20.53 -17.28 -8.45
C ALA A 119 19.07 -17.31 -7.97
N CYS A 120 18.80 -16.80 -6.77
CA CYS A 120 17.51 -16.90 -6.10
C CYS A 120 16.53 -15.79 -6.50
N TYR A 121 17.01 -14.55 -6.62
CA TYR A 121 16.14 -13.39 -6.91
C TYR A 121 16.06 -13.10 -8.40
N GLN A 122 14.90 -12.57 -8.84
CA GLN A 122 14.65 -12.25 -10.24
C GLN A 122 14.94 -10.78 -10.59
N VAL A 123 14.79 -9.86 -9.65
CA VAL A 123 15.02 -8.43 -9.88
C VAL A 123 16.21 -7.95 -9.07
N ILE A 124 17.37 -7.87 -9.71
CA ILE A 124 18.63 -7.44 -9.11
C ILE A 124 19.17 -6.27 -9.90
N ALA A 125 19.69 -5.25 -9.21
CA ALA A 125 20.39 -4.16 -9.87
C ALA A 125 21.68 -4.66 -10.52
N PRO A 126 21.86 -4.48 -11.83
CA PRO A 126 23.05 -4.95 -12.53
C PRO A 126 24.27 -4.04 -12.28
N ALA A 127 24.06 -2.79 -11.88
CA ALA A 127 25.08 -1.81 -11.55
C ALA A 127 24.49 -0.70 -10.66
N PRO A 128 25.31 0.03 -9.88
CA PRO A 128 24.86 1.03 -8.93
C PRO A 128 24.19 2.25 -9.58
N ASP A 129 24.45 2.51 -10.86
CA ASP A 129 23.85 3.60 -11.65
C ASP A 129 22.62 3.16 -12.46
N LYS A 130 22.17 1.93 -12.30
CA LYS A 130 21.01 1.37 -13.00
C LYS A 130 19.81 1.27 -12.07
N ARG A 131 18.78 2.01 -12.40
CA ARG A 131 17.51 1.94 -11.69
C ARG A 131 16.78 0.64 -12.04
N VAL A 132 16.29 -0.04 -11.01
CA VAL A 132 15.39 -1.20 -11.11
C VAL A 132 14.17 -0.97 -10.22
N GLY A 133 13.10 -1.76 -10.39
CA GLY A 133 11.85 -1.63 -9.63
C GLY A 133 12.01 -1.97 -8.13
N ASN A 134 10.91 -1.84 -7.41
CA ASN A 134 10.85 -1.96 -5.95
C ASN A 134 11.29 -3.33 -5.39
N TRP A 135 11.29 -4.40 -6.18
CA TRP A 135 11.71 -5.75 -5.75
C TRP A 135 13.14 -5.75 -5.21
N ALA A 136 14.01 -4.93 -5.77
CA ALA A 136 15.38 -4.80 -5.27
C ALA A 136 15.47 -4.19 -3.85
N ALA A 137 14.47 -3.39 -3.43
CA ALA A 137 14.37 -2.93 -2.05
C ALA A 137 14.02 -4.09 -1.09
N PHE A 138 13.14 -5.02 -1.52
CA PHE A 138 12.85 -6.24 -0.77
C PHE A 138 14.07 -7.15 -0.69
N ASN A 139 14.80 -7.31 -1.80
CA ASN A 139 16.01 -8.13 -1.85
C ASN A 139 17.10 -7.58 -0.94
N ALA A 140 17.32 -6.26 -0.94
CA ALA A 140 18.25 -5.61 -0.02
C ALA A 140 17.87 -5.86 1.45
N ALA A 141 16.57 -5.75 1.78
CA ALA A 141 16.09 -6.03 3.12
C ALA A 141 16.23 -7.52 3.48
N SER A 142 15.96 -8.43 2.53
CA SER A 142 16.10 -9.87 2.73
C SER A 142 17.54 -10.26 3.02
N GLU A 143 18.47 -9.76 2.23
CA GLU A 143 19.90 -10.06 2.39
C GLU A 143 20.46 -9.42 3.67
N TRP A 144 20.05 -8.18 3.98
CA TRP A 144 20.42 -7.58 5.26
C TRP A 144 19.92 -8.40 6.46
N MET A 145 18.69 -8.92 6.39
CA MET A 145 18.17 -9.77 7.48
C MET A 145 18.94 -11.09 7.61
N ARG A 146 19.40 -11.68 6.51
CA ARG A 146 20.29 -12.85 6.57
C ARG A 146 21.62 -12.52 7.25
N GLN A 147 22.22 -11.38 6.92
CA GLN A 147 23.44 -10.91 7.58
C GLN A 147 23.18 -10.59 9.06
N PHE A 148 22.10 -9.89 9.42
CA PHE A 148 21.71 -9.60 10.78
C PHE A 148 21.52 -10.89 11.61
N ALA A 149 20.94 -11.91 11.01
CA ALA A 149 20.79 -13.24 11.64
C ALA A 149 22.12 -14.01 11.74
N GLY A 150 23.24 -13.49 11.24
CA GLY A 150 24.55 -14.16 11.24
C GLY A 150 24.62 -15.36 10.32
N LEU A 151 23.86 -15.38 9.23
CA LEU A 151 23.84 -16.49 8.26
C LEU A 151 24.95 -16.36 7.20
N CYS A 152 25.23 -15.14 6.75
CA CYS A 152 26.21 -14.85 5.69
C CYS A 152 26.59 -13.37 5.70
N ASP A 153 27.67 -13.03 4.99
CA ASP A 153 28.01 -11.64 4.66
C ASP A 153 27.38 -11.28 3.30
N THR A 154 26.55 -10.27 3.29
CA THR A 154 25.83 -9.78 2.10
C THR A 154 26.09 -8.31 1.81
N THR A 155 27.12 -7.71 2.44
CA THR A 155 27.40 -6.27 2.39
C THR A 155 27.45 -5.73 0.97
N ASP A 156 28.22 -6.39 0.08
CA ASP A 156 28.38 -5.92 -1.31
C ASP A 156 27.07 -5.99 -2.11
N PHE A 157 26.27 -7.05 -1.89
CA PHE A 157 24.95 -7.16 -2.53
C PHE A 157 24.00 -6.07 -2.06
N VAL A 158 23.87 -5.87 -0.74
CA VAL A 158 23.02 -4.86 -0.15
C VAL A 158 23.41 -3.47 -0.62
N ASP A 159 24.70 -3.15 -0.61
CA ASP A 159 25.22 -1.86 -1.05
C ASP A 159 24.93 -1.60 -2.54
N LEU A 160 25.03 -2.61 -3.40
CA LEU A 160 24.68 -2.50 -4.82
C LEU A 160 23.19 -2.21 -5.00
N GLN A 161 22.31 -2.97 -4.32
CA GLN A 161 20.88 -2.74 -4.41
C GLN A 161 20.50 -1.33 -3.90
N LEU A 162 21.03 -0.91 -2.76
CA LEU A 162 20.73 0.41 -2.19
C LEU A 162 21.19 1.57 -3.07
N ALA A 163 22.37 1.47 -3.72
CA ALA A 163 22.81 2.47 -4.67
C ALA A 163 21.79 2.67 -5.80
N SER A 164 21.29 1.57 -6.37
CA SER A 164 20.23 1.58 -7.39
C SER A 164 18.91 2.15 -6.86
N GLN A 165 18.49 1.74 -5.67
CA GLN A 165 17.21 2.16 -5.09
C GLN A 165 17.18 3.65 -4.75
N LEU A 166 18.30 4.24 -4.35
CA LEU A 166 18.40 5.69 -4.09
C LEU A 166 18.10 6.54 -5.33
N LEU A 167 18.31 6.04 -6.54
CA LEU A 167 17.96 6.71 -7.80
C LEU A 167 16.43 6.85 -8.00
N SER A 168 15.65 6.08 -7.27
CA SER A 168 14.18 6.07 -7.40
C SER A 168 13.48 7.13 -6.56
N PHE A 169 14.16 7.79 -5.63
CA PHE A 169 13.53 8.84 -4.83
C PHE A 169 13.39 10.15 -5.61
N ASP A 170 12.23 10.80 -5.43
CA ASP A 170 12.00 12.16 -5.93
C ASP A 170 12.43 13.23 -4.91
N GLU A 171 12.20 14.50 -5.26
CA GLU A 171 12.53 15.65 -4.41
C GLU A 171 11.75 15.67 -3.09
N ASN A 172 10.58 15.04 -3.03
CA ASN A 172 9.73 14.92 -1.84
C ASN A 172 10.08 13.71 -0.98
N GLY A 173 11.02 12.84 -1.41
CA GLY A 173 11.35 11.61 -0.72
C GLY A 173 10.33 10.49 -0.93
N MET A 174 9.54 10.56 -2.00
CA MET A 174 8.67 9.49 -2.47
C MET A 174 9.43 8.58 -3.45
N TYR A 175 9.11 7.28 -3.40
CA TYR A 175 9.78 6.28 -4.23
C TYR A 175 9.01 6.05 -5.54
N ARG A 176 9.63 6.37 -6.66
CA ARG A 176 9.07 6.25 -8.01
C ARG A 176 9.18 4.83 -8.52
N ASP A 177 8.12 4.07 -8.48
CA ASP A 177 8.01 2.74 -9.10
C ASP A 177 7.25 2.84 -10.44
N PRO A 178 7.53 2.02 -11.46
CA PRO A 178 6.84 2.10 -12.75
C PRO A 178 5.32 2.07 -12.62
N HIS A 179 4.61 2.86 -13.45
CA HIS A 179 3.15 3.09 -13.43
C HIS A 179 2.66 3.82 -12.16
N GLU A 180 3.52 4.61 -11.52
CA GLU A 180 3.20 5.63 -10.51
C GLU A 180 2.35 5.16 -9.32
N PRO A 181 2.52 3.91 -8.84
CA PRO A 181 1.65 3.35 -7.80
C PRO A 181 1.95 3.99 -6.44
N MET A 182 0.95 4.63 -5.85
CA MET A 182 1.04 5.23 -4.52
C MET A 182 1.37 4.19 -3.44
N LEU A 183 0.88 2.97 -3.61
CA LEU A 183 1.21 1.87 -2.70
C LEU A 183 2.69 1.50 -2.73
N TYR A 184 3.28 1.34 -3.91
CA TYR A 184 4.66 0.86 -4.00
C TYR A 184 5.70 1.92 -3.62
N ASP A 185 5.31 3.21 -3.59
CA ASP A 185 6.07 4.23 -2.87
C ASP A 185 6.26 3.83 -1.40
N VAL A 186 5.18 3.56 -0.69
CA VAL A 186 5.23 3.20 0.74
C VAL A 186 5.86 1.82 0.93
N MET A 187 5.54 0.83 0.08
CA MET A 187 6.08 -0.52 0.18
C MET A 187 7.60 -0.55 0.06
N ALA A 188 8.19 0.17 -0.89
CA ALA A 188 9.65 0.26 -1.01
C ALA A 188 10.25 0.94 0.22
N ARG A 189 9.66 2.05 0.68
CA ARG A 189 10.14 2.79 1.85
C ARG A 189 10.14 1.97 3.13
N ILE A 190 9.13 1.11 3.38
CA ILE A 190 9.13 0.27 4.59
C ILE A 190 10.17 -0.86 4.53
N GLN A 191 10.54 -1.36 3.34
CA GLN A 191 11.65 -2.30 3.23
C GLN A 191 12.99 -1.64 3.59
N LEU A 192 13.23 -0.44 3.07
CA LEU A 192 14.42 0.35 3.39
C LEU A 192 14.43 0.79 4.87
N ALA A 193 13.26 1.08 5.44
CA ALA A 193 13.10 1.35 6.87
C ALA A 193 13.45 0.13 7.73
N ALA A 194 13.09 -1.08 7.29
CA ALA A 194 13.45 -2.32 7.97
C ALA A 194 14.96 -2.52 8.04
N LEU A 195 15.67 -2.27 6.95
CA LEU A 195 17.13 -2.29 6.92
C LEU A 195 17.75 -1.40 8.03
N LEU A 196 17.32 -0.15 8.10
CA LEU A 196 17.79 0.81 9.10
C LEU A 196 17.39 0.42 10.53
N HIS A 197 16.18 -0.15 10.71
CA HIS A 197 15.68 -0.62 12.00
C HIS A 197 16.55 -1.75 12.55
N PHE A 198 16.99 -2.68 11.69
CA PHE A 198 17.88 -3.78 12.01
C PHE A 198 19.37 -3.40 11.92
N GLY A 199 19.69 -2.11 12.03
CA GLY A 199 21.05 -1.63 12.28
C GLY A 199 21.96 -1.57 11.06
N TYR A 200 21.41 -1.53 9.83
CA TYR A 200 22.24 -1.23 8.67
C TYR A 200 22.94 0.14 8.84
N ASN A 201 24.26 0.11 8.83
CA ASN A 201 25.14 1.28 9.01
C ASN A 201 26.19 1.38 7.89
N GLY A 202 25.97 0.69 6.76
CA GLY A 202 26.86 0.73 5.59
C GLY A 202 26.86 2.11 4.90
N ARG A 203 27.61 2.20 3.80
CA ARG A 203 27.87 3.48 3.09
C ARG A 203 26.62 4.26 2.63
N HIS A 204 25.47 3.59 2.49
CA HIS A 204 24.21 4.21 2.05
C HIS A 204 23.25 4.54 3.19
N ALA A 205 23.57 4.22 4.44
CA ALA A 205 22.65 4.34 5.57
C ALA A 205 22.09 5.76 5.74
N ASP A 206 22.96 6.77 5.69
CA ASP A 206 22.54 8.16 5.87
C ASP A 206 21.70 8.66 4.68
N ALA A 207 22.07 8.30 3.44
CA ALA A 207 21.33 8.70 2.26
C ALA A 207 19.91 8.09 2.27
N VAL A 208 19.78 6.80 2.63
CA VAL A 208 18.49 6.12 2.79
C VAL A 208 17.67 6.79 3.87
N ARG A 209 18.26 7.02 5.06
CA ARG A 209 17.57 7.71 6.18
C ARG A 209 17.07 9.09 5.79
N GLN A 210 17.88 9.88 5.12
CA GLN A 210 17.51 11.23 4.66
C GLN A 210 16.36 11.16 3.63
N ALA A 211 16.40 10.24 2.66
CA ALA A 211 15.34 10.05 1.69
C ALA A 211 14.02 9.69 2.38
N LEU A 212 14.03 8.71 3.29
CA LEU A 212 12.84 8.30 4.03
C LEU A 212 12.28 9.43 4.91
N ARG A 213 13.13 10.17 5.63
CA ARG A 213 12.70 11.31 6.46
C ARG A 213 12.09 12.45 5.65
N ARG A 214 12.65 12.74 4.48
CA ARG A 214 12.10 13.75 3.56
C ARG A 214 10.67 13.43 3.11
N GLY A 215 10.32 12.15 3.02
CA GLY A 215 8.96 11.70 2.66
C GLY A 215 7.92 11.89 3.75
N ILE A 216 8.30 12.07 5.02
CA ILE A 216 7.36 12.08 6.15
C ILE A 216 6.30 13.20 6.03
N PRO A 217 6.66 14.49 5.80
CA PRO A 217 5.68 15.56 5.81
C PRO A 217 4.60 15.43 4.74
N LEU A 218 4.98 14.98 3.54
CA LEU A 218 4.02 14.78 2.46
C LEU A 218 3.14 13.55 2.72
N THR A 219 3.73 12.44 3.19
CA THR A 219 2.96 11.22 3.52
C THR A 219 1.90 11.49 4.60
N LEU A 220 2.20 12.30 5.61
CA LEU A 220 1.23 12.71 6.61
C LEU A 220 0.07 13.53 6.04
N ARG A 221 0.30 14.34 5.00
CA ARG A 221 -0.72 15.20 4.38
C ARG A 221 -1.51 14.51 3.29
N MET A 222 -0.99 13.43 2.71
CA MET A 222 -1.71 12.66 1.71
C MET A 222 -2.55 11.52 2.31
N GLN A 223 -2.39 11.21 3.60
CA GLN A 223 -3.30 10.28 4.28
C GLN A 223 -4.71 10.86 4.33
N SER A 224 -5.70 10.06 3.94
CA SER A 224 -7.11 10.44 4.04
C SER A 224 -7.55 10.59 5.50
N ILE A 225 -8.60 11.40 5.70
CA ILE A 225 -9.27 11.59 6.99
C ILE A 225 -9.91 10.30 7.53
N THR A 226 -10.14 9.30 6.68
CA THR A 226 -10.59 7.95 7.07
C THR A 226 -9.43 7.02 7.46
N GLY A 227 -8.19 7.42 7.24
CA GLY A 227 -6.98 6.63 7.50
C GLY A 227 -6.38 5.95 6.27
N GLU A 228 -7.06 6.03 5.13
CA GLU A 228 -6.64 5.35 3.92
C GLU A 228 -5.41 5.98 3.25
N LEU A 229 -4.64 5.12 2.59
CA LEU A 229 -3.60 5.50 1.65
C LEU A 229 -4.25 6.15 0.42
N PRO A 230 -3.61 7.14 -0.24
CA PRO A 230 -4.05 7.63 -1.53
C PRO A 230 -4.24 6.51 -2.56
N PHE A 231 -5.17 6.70 -3.47
CA PHE A 231 -5.27 5.85 -4.65
C PHE A 231 -4.22 6.24 -5.70
N GLY A 232 -4.04 5.41 -6.71
CA GLY A 232 -3.28 5.72 -7.92
C GLY A 232 -2.29 4.63 -8.30
N GLY A 233 -2.27 4.33 -9.58
CA GLY A 233 -1.52 3.25 -10.17
C GLY A 233 -1.98 1.86 -9.73
N ARG A 234 -1.19 0.86 -10.06
CA ARG A 234 -1.53 -0.53 -9.75
C ARG A 234 -1.59 -0.81 -8.24
N SER A 235 -2.40 -1.80 -7.85
CA SER A 235 -2.52 -2.32 -6.46
C SER A 235 -3.17 -1.35 -5.47
N ASN A 236 -3.95 -0.40 -5.93
CA ASN A 236 -4.51 0.65 -5.08
C ASN A 236 -5.67 0.18 -4.16
N GLN A 237 -6.25 -1.00 -4.42
CA GLN A 237 -7.43 -1.52 -3.72
C GLN A 237 -7.15 -2.63 -2.70
N PHE A 238 -5.91 -2.88 -2.34
CA PHE A 238 -5.59 -3.94 -1.39
C PHE A 238 -5.71 -3.49 0.08
N LEU A 239 -6.19 -4.41 0.91
CA LEU A 239 -6.37 -4.21 2.34
C LEU A 239 -5.03 -3.95 3.06
N TYR A 240 -3.93 -4.46 2.55
CA TYR A 240 -2.62 -4.27 3.18
C TYR A 240 -2.01 -2.87 3.00
N ASN A 241 -2.64 -2.01 2.19
CA ASN A 241 -2.15 -0.65 1.92
C ASN A 241 -2.05 0.18 3.22
N GLU A 242 -3.09 0.11 4.06
CA GLU A 242 -3.13 0.83 5.33
C GLU A 242 -2.19 0.22 6.37
N ALA A 243 -1.95 -1.08 6.33
CA ALA A 243 -0.95 -1.73 7.18
C ALA A 243 0.48 -1.29 6.80
N ALA A 244 0.78 -1.17 5.50
CA ALA A 244 2.04 -0.62 5.03
C ALA A 244 2.22 0.85 5.45
N LEU A 245 1.15 1.64 5.33
CA LEU A 245 1.14 3.04 5.76
C LEU A 245 1.37 3.15 7.28
N ALA A 246 0.71 2.30 8.09
CA ALA A 246 0.92 2.24 9.52
C ALA A 246 2.37 1.88 9.87
N ALA A 247 2.97 0.91 9.18
CA ALA A 247 4.37 0.54 9.38
C ALA A 247 5.32 1.71 9.09
N TYR A 248 5.09 2.43 7.99
CA TYR A 248 5.90 3.61 7.69
C TYR A 248 5.77 4.71 8.75
N PHE A 249 4.56 4.97 9.24
CA PHE A 249 4.34 5.97 10.29
C PHE A 249 4.90 5.55 11.64
N GLU A 250 4.86 4.28 12.03
CA GLU A 250 5.51 3.80 13.25
C GLU A 250 7.04 3.95 13.18
N TRP A 251 7.66 3.60 12.04
CA TRP A 251 9.08 3.85 11.83
C TRP A 251 9.40 5.36 11.89
N SER A 252 8.57 6.18 11.24
CA SER A 252 8.74 7.64 11.20
C SER A 252 8.63 8.26 12.59
N ALA A 253 7.68 7.79 13.41
CA ALA A 253 7.52 8.25 14.80
C ALA A 253 8.79 7.96 15.62
N ALA A 254 9.30 6.72 15.54
CA ALA A 254 10.53 6.35 16.24
C ALA A 254 11.76 7.12 15.75
N GLU A 255 11.84 7.40 14.45
CA GLU A 255 12.95 8.15 13.84
C GLU A 255 12.93 9.62 14.23
N LEU A 256 11.76 10.27 14.25
CA LEU A 256 11.60 11.67 14.68
C LEU A 256 11.82 11.83 16.19
N ALA A 257 11.33 10.88 16.99
CA ALA A 257 11.57 10.89 18.44
C ALA A 257 13.07 10.81 18.77
N ARG A 258 13.83 9.93 18.08
CA ARG A 258 15.29 9.85 18.20
C ARG A 258 16.00 11.14 17.79
N ALA A 259 15.43 11.89 16.87
CA ALA A 259 15.93 13.19 16.43
C ALA A 259 15.49 14.36 17.34
N GLY A 260 14.68 14.10 18.39
CA GLY A 260 14.17 15.11 19.30
C GLY A 260 12.91 15.84 18.83
N ASP A 261 12.35 15.50 17.68
CA ASP A 261 11.08 16.03 17.17
C ASP A 261 9.89 15.23 17.78
N THR A 262 9.52 15.59 19.00
CA THR A 262 8.41 14.94 19.72
C THR A 262 7.04 15.25 19.11
N VAL A 263 6.87 16.42 18.50
CA VAL A 263 5.62 16.84 17.87
C VAL A 263 5.37 16.03 16.60
N GLY A 264 6.36 15.97 15.73
CA GLY A 264 6.32 15.16 14.52
C GLY A 264 6.17 13.67 14.84
N ALA A 265 6.87 13.17 15.86
CA ALA A 265 6.74 11.78 16.32
C ALA A 265 5.30 11.47 16.77
N GLY A 266 4.69 12.34 17.56
CA GLY A 266 3.30 12.20 18.00
C GLY A 266 2.30 12.25 16.84
N ALA A 267 2.53 13.10 15.84
CA ALA A 267 1.71 13.18 14.65
C ALA A 267 1.77 11.89 13.81
N CYS A 268 2.98 11.34 13.62
CA CYS A 268 3.16 10.06 12.95
C CYS A 268 2.50 8.91 13.71
N LYS A 269 2.63 8.89 15.05
CA LYS A 269 1.96 7.89 15.89
C LYS A 269 0.44 7.93 15.75
N ALA A 270 -0.16 9.13 15.74
CA ALA A 270 -1.58 9.32 15.52
C ALA A 270 -2.02 8.91 14.09
N ALA A 271 -1.18 9.19 13.09
CA ALA A 271 -1.43 8.76 11.72
C ALA A 271 -1.37 7.23 11.57
N ALA A 272 -0.44 6.55 12.26
CA ALA A 272 -0.41 5.08 12.32
C ALA A 272 -1.68 4.50 12.97
N GLN A 273 -2.16 5.11 14.05
CA GLN A 273 -3.42 4.72 14.70
C GLN A 273 -4.63 4.87 13.77
N LEU A 274 -4.66 5.94 12.98
CA LEU A 274 -5.72 6.19 12.02
C LEU A 274 -5.70 5.13 10.91
N ALA A 275 -4.55 4.81 10.35
CA ALA A 275 -4.39 3.78 9.32
C ALA A 275 -4.78 2.38 9.82
N VAL A 276 -4.31 1.98 11.00
CA VAL A 276 -4.64 0.66 11.55
C VAL A 276 -6.11 0.56 11.99
N GLY A 277 -6.73 1.67 12.37
CA GLY A 277 -8.17 1.74 12.64
C GLY A 277 -9.00 1.38 11.41
N GLU A 278 -8.57 1.76 10.22
CA GLU A 278 -9.20 1.38 8.96
C GLU A 278 -9.01 -0.12 8.68
N VAL A 279 -7.82 -0.68 8.89
CA VAL A 279 -7.59 -2.13 8.81
C VAL A 279 -8.53 -2.89 9.75
N GLU A 280 -8.66 -2.43 10.99
CA GLU A 280 -9.54 -3.05 11.99
C GLU A 280 -11.00 -3.01 11.54
N ARG A 281 -11.46 -1.89 10.99
CA ARG A 281 -12.80 -1.72 10.44
C ARG A 281 -13.08 -2.73 9.32
N MET A 282 -12.13 -2.88 8.40
CA MET A 282 -12.27 -3.80 7.27
C MET A 282 -12.25 -5.27 7.70
N LEU A 283 -11.42 -5.65 8.68
CA LEU A 283 -11.40 -7.02 9.21
C LEU A 283 -12.65 -7.39 10.04
N LYS A 284 -13.50 -6.42 10.40
CA LYS A 284 -14.80 -6.67 11.03
C LYS A 284 -15.91 -7.05 10.06
N ARG A 285 -15.68 -6.95 8.74
CA ARG A 285 -16.67 -7.33 7.72
C ARG A 285 -17.02 -8.81 7.80
N THR A 286 -18.25 -9.15 7.44
CA THR A 286 -18.74 -10.53 7.39
C THR A 286 -17.94 -11.36 6.38
N VAL A 287 -17.70 -10.79 5.19
CA VAL A 287 -16.85 -11.41 4.16
C VAL A 287 -15.48 -10.75 4.25
N ARG A 288 -14.48 -11.54 4.65
CA ARG A 288 -13.09 -11.09 4.72
C ARG A 288 -12.40 -11.38 3.41
N THR A 289 -11.96 -10.32 2.76
CA THR A 289 -11.26 -10.38 1.47
C THR A 289 -10.00 -9.53 1.53
N HIS A 290 -9.10 -9.76 0.59
CA HIS A 290 -7.84 -9.02 0.46
C HIS A 290 -8.00 -7.63 -0.18
N VAL A 291 -9.20 -7.30 -0.71
CA VAL A 291 -9.49 -6.03 -1.36
C VAL A 291 -10.40 -5.13 -0.51
N LYS A 292 -10.16 -3.83 -0.58
CA LYS A 292 -10.97 -2.80 0.09
C LYS A 292 -12.27 -2.51 -0.65
N ASN A 293 -12.29 -2.80 -1.93
CA ASN A 293 -13.36 -2.46 -2.82
C ASN A 293 -14.73 -2.83 -2.26
N GLN A 294 -15.64 -1.86 -2.25
CA GLN A 294 -16.97 -1.96 -1.70
C GLN A 294 -18.01 -2.34 -2.74
N TYR A 295 -17.63 -2.41 -4.00
CA TYR A 295 -18.55 -2.80 -5.05
C TYR A 295 -18.92 -4.28 -4.90
N PRO A 296 -20.15 -4.65 -5.21
CA PRO A 296 -20.54 -6.05 -5.20
C PRO A 296 -19.57 -6.86 -6.07
N PRO A 297 -19.19 -8.09 -5.67
CA PRO A 297 -18.32 -8.93 -6.48
C PRO A 297 -18.80 -9.12 -7.93
N LYS A 298 -20.12 -9.08 -8.14
CA LYS A 298 -20.74 -9.17 -9.48
C LYS A 298 -20.56 -7.94 -10.35
N SER A 299 -20.22 -6.77 -9.76
CA SER A 299 -20.01 -5.53 -10.52
C SER A 299 -18.72 -5.58 -11.33
N GLY A 300 -17.84 -6.44 -10.92
CA GLY A 300 -16.61 -6.57 -11.59
C GLY A 300 -15.63 -5.41 -11.39
N ILE A 301 -15.80 -4.50 -10.44
CA ILE A 301 -15.00 -3.31 -10.22
C ILE A 301 -13.95 -3.55 -9.13
N GLY A 302 -12.69 -3.21 -9.40
CA GLY A 302 -11.73 -2.87 -8.36
C GLY A 302 -10.64 -3.86 -8.01
N CYS A 303 -10.26 -4.75 -8.91
CA CYS A 303 -9.17 -5.68 -8.63
C CYS A 303 -8.36 -6.02 -9.88
N GLU A 304 -7.03 -5.93 -9.80
CA GLU A 304 -6.15 -6.34 -10.90
C GLU A 304 -6.12 -7.86 -11.07
N LYS A 305 -5.83 -8.33 -12.29
CA LYS A 305 -5.78 -9.78 -12.65
C LYS A 305 -4.83 -10.62 -11.79
N TYR A 306 -3.79 -10.01 -11.22
CA TYR A 306 -2.84 -10.68 -10.33
C TYR A 306 -3.24 -10.67 -8.85
N ALA A 307 -4.42 -10.15 -8.53
CA ALA A 307 -4.94 -9.99 -7.17
C ALA A 307 -5.48 -11.31 -6.60
N TYR A 308 -4.62 -12.26 -6.33
CA TYR A 308 -5.02 -13.52 -5.72
C TYR A 308 -5.12 -13.40 -4.20
N PHE A 309 -6.16 -13.99 -3.63
CA PHE A 309 -6.39 -14.02 -2.18
C PHE A 309 -5.20 -14.61 -1.41
N ASP A 310 -4.72 -15.78 -1.81
CA ASP A 310 -3.62 -16.49 -1.14
C ASP A 310 -2.29 -15.74 -1.18
N LYS A 311 -2.16 -14.78 -2.09
CA LYS A 311 -0.97 -13.95 -2.26
C LYS A 311 -1.05 -12.66 -1.43
N TYR A 312 -2.22 -12.02 -1.43
CA TYR A 312 -2.33 -10.64 -0.93
C TYR A 312 -3.03 -10.53 0.43
N MET A 313 -3.84 -11.50 0.83
CA MET A 313 -4.42 -11.49 2.18
C MET A 313 -3.34 -11.56 3.24
N VAL A 314 -2.37 -12.47 3.09
CA VAL A 314 -1.25 -12.60 4.04
C VAL A 314 -0.31 -11.40 4.05
N THR A 315 -0.19 -10.67 2.93
CA THR A 315 0.63 -9.44 2.87
C THR A 315 0.18 -8.40 3.90
N LEU A 316 -1.12 -8.41 4.27
CA LEU A 316 -1.63 -7.63 5.38
C LEU A 316 -0.95 -8.02 6.70
N ALA A 317 -0.85 -9.32 7.01
CA ALA A 317 -0.20 -9.81 8.23
C ALA A 317 1.29 -9.44 8.26
N SER A 318 2.02 -9.64 7.15
CA SER A 318 3.44 -9.26 7.04
C SER A 318 3.68 -7.77 7.28
N ASN A 319 2.82 -6.88 6.76
CA ASN A 319 2.94 -5.44 6.99
C ASN A 319 2.55 -5.03 8.42
N LEU A 320 1.56 -5.69 9.03
CA LEU A 320 1.23 -5.51 10.44
C LEU A 320 2.40 -5.94 11.34
N TYR A 321 3.12 -6.99 10.97
CA TYR A 321 4.31 -7.39 11.69
C TYR A 321 5.43 -6.34 11.58
N LEU A 322 5.65 -5.73 10.42
CA LEU A 322 6.58 -4.60 10.29
C LEU A 322 6.15 -3.42 11.18
N ALA A 323 4.84 -3.10 11.21
CA ALA A 323 4.32 -2.06 12.10
C ALA A 323 4.58 -2.42 13.58
N TYR A 324 4.38 -3.68 13.98
CA TYR A 324 4.72 -4.19 15.31
C TYR A 324 6.20 -4.00 15.65
N LEU A 325 7.09 -4.33 14.74
CA LEU A 325 8.54 -4.20 14.95
C LEU A 325 8.95 -2.73 15.15
N PHE A 326 8.42 -1.83 14.32
CA PHE A 326 8.77 -0.41 14.34
C PHE A 326 8.12 0.36 15.49
N ALA A 327 6.99 -0.12 16.01
CA ALA A 327 6.22 0.58 17.03
C ALA A 327 7.03 0.82 18.30
N ASP A 328 6.96 2.04 18.79
CA ASP A 328 7.38 2.42 20.14
C ASP A 328 6.14 2.90 20.91
N ASP A 329 5.71 2.11 21.89
CA ASP A 329 4.53 2.43 22.70
C ASP A 329 4.81 3.53 23.75
N GLY A 330 6.08 3.95 23.91
CA GLY A 330 6.46 5.12 24.72
C GLY A 330 6.19 6.47 24.04
N ILE A 331 5.96 6.48 22.74
CA ILE A 331 5.64 7.71 22.00
C ILE A 331 4.14 8.00 22.15
N ALA A 332 3.81 9.12 22.80
CA ALA A 332 2.43 9.59 22.93
C ALA A 332 1.90 10.13 21.59
N PRO A 333 0.71 9.70 21.13
CA PRO A 333 0.11 10.26 19.93
C PRO A 333 -0.33 11.72 20.16
N SER A 334 -0.19 12.54 19.13
CA SER A 334 -0.80 13.88 19.05
C SER A 334 -2.01 13.86 18.09
N THR A 335 -2.32 14.95 17.42
CA THR A 335 -3.36 14.96 16.39
C THR A 335 -2.74 14.69 15.03
N ALA A 336 -3.24 13.70 14.30
CA ALA A 336 -2.82 13.43 12.93
C ALA A 336 -3.17 14.63 12.02
N PRO A 337 -2.29 15.07 11.11
CA PRO A 337 -2.59 16.15 10.16
C PRO A 337 -3.87 15.92 9.37
N ALA A 338 -4.18 14.67 9.00
CA ALA A 338 -5.42 14.29 8.35
C ALA A 338 -6.68 14.69 9.15
N LEU A 339 -6.61 14.67 10.48
CA LEU A 339 -7.71 15.08 11.36
C LEU A 339 -7.71 16.58 11.71
N GLN A 340 -6.57 17.25 11.57
CA GLN A 340 -6.49 18.70 11.75
C GLN A 340 -7.09 19.44 10.56
N GLY A 341 -6.72 19.05 9.34
CA GLY A 341 -7.10 19.73 8.10
C GLY A 341 -6.47 21.12 7.96
N GLY A 342 -7.05 21.94 7.07
CA GLY A 342 -6.59 23.30 6.82
C GLY A 342 -5.38 23.38 5.90
N TYR A 343 -5.22 22.43 4.98
CA TYR A 343 -4.09 22.41 4.04
C TYR A 343 -4.47 21.88 2.66
N ALA A 344 -3.68 22.29 1.66
CA ALA A 344 -3.51 21.56 0.42
C ALA A 344 -2.10 20.96 0.35
N ALA A 345 -1.93 19.86 -0.39
CA ALA A 345 -0.63 19.24 -0.64
C ALA A 345 -0.59 18.76 -2.10
N VAL A 346 0.61 18.82 -2.67
CA VAL A 346 0.85 18.44 -4.07
C VAL A 346 2.08 17.54 -4.11
N THR A 347 2.00 16.44 -4.84
CA THR A 347 3.15 15.55 -5.07
C THR A 347 4.04 16.09 -6.19
N SER A 348 5.16 15.39 -6.45
CA SER A 348 5.97 15.65 -7.64
C SER A 348 5.18 15.41 -8.93
N ALA A 349 5.72 15.92 -10.03
CA ALA A 349 5.14 15.68 -11.36
C ALA A 349 5.09 14.19 -11.75
N TYR A 350 5.85 13.34 -11.08
CA TYR A 350 5.81 11.90 -11.28
C TYR A 350 4.53 11.27 -10.74
N PHE A 351 4.07 11.69 -9.55
CA PHE A 351 2.86 11.15 -8.92
C PHE A 351 1.61 11.96 -9.22
N HIS A 352 1.75 13.20 -9.71
CA HIS A 352 0.69 14.10 -10.20
C HIS A 352 -0.58 14.19 -9.34
N LYS A 353 -0.47 13.99 -8.01
CA LYS A 353 -1.59 14.05 -7.07
C LYS A 353 -1.71 15.42 -6.42
N VAL A 354 -2.95 15.81 -6.16
CA VAL A 354 -3.31 16.98 -5.37
C VAL A 354 -4.27 16.56 -4.27
N PHE A 355 -4.04 17.05 -3.07
CA PHE A 355 -4.87 16.80 -1.89
C PHE A 355 -5.37 18.10 -1.31
N LEU A 356 -6.62 18.10 -0.86
CA LEU A 356 -7.23 19.19 -0.12
C LEU A 356 -7.89 18.62 1.13
N ASN A 357 -7.52 19.13 2.30
CA ASN A 357 -8.11 18.71 3.57
C ASN A 357 -8.57 19.92 4.35
N ARG A 358 -9.88 20.05 4.56
CA ARG A 358 -10.49 21.17 5.28
C ARG A 358 -11.85 20.77 5.87
N ASP A 359 -12.17 21.34 7.03
CA ASP A 359 -13.48 21.29 7.66
C ASP A 359 -14.11 19.88 7.75
N GLY A 360 -13.24 18.86 7.90
CA GLY A 360 -13.68 17.47 8.00
C GLY A 360 -13.92 16.78 6.65
N TYR A 361 -13.50 17.39 5.55
CA TYR A 361 -13.46 16.79 4.22
C TYR A 361 -12.04 16.61 3.73
N PHE A 362 -11.81 15.53 3.01
CA PHE A 362 -10.56 15.25 2.32
C PHE A 362 -10.85 14.91 0.87
N LEU A 363 -10.26 15.66 -0.04
CA LEU A 363 -10.37 15.48 -1.48
C LEU A 363 -9.02 15.04 -2.04
N GLU A 364 -9.07 14.13 -3.00
CA GLU A 364 -7.90 13.66 -3.74
C GLU A 364 -8.16 13.76 -5.23
N PHE A 365 -7.19 14.35 -5.94
CA PHE A 365 -7.22 14.54 -7.38
C PHE A 365 -6.01 13.89 -8.01
N ASP A 366 -6.19 13.40 -9.24
CA ASP A 366 -5.13 12.95 -10.11
C ASP A 366 -5.10 13.82 -11.36
N LEU A 367 -3.92 14.35 -11.71
CA LEU A 367 -3.78 15.23 -12.88
C LEU A 367 -3.47 14.46 -14.15
N ASN A 368 -2.97 13.23 -14.04
CA ASN A 368 -2.49 12.44 -15.16
C ASN A 368 -2.53 10.93 -14.86
N ALA A 369 -3.69 10.42 -14.49
CA ALA A 369 -3.86 9.03 -14.11
C ALA A 369 -3.47 8.06 -15.24
N ASP A 370 -2.93 6.89 -14.87
CA ASP A 370 -2.77 5.78 -15.80
C ASP A 370 -4.14 5.11 -16.03
N PRO A 371 -4.70 5.18 -17.25
CA PRO A 371 -6.04 4.69 -17.54
C PRO A 371 -6.22 3.18 -17.35
N GLN A 372 -5.12 2.44 -17.19
CA GLN A 372 -5.19 1.01 -16.84
C GLN A 372 -5.63 0.80 -15.38
N TYR A 373 -5.46 1.78 -14.50
CA TYR A 373 -5.63 1.61 -13.07
C TYR A 373 -6.59 2.60 -12.42
N ASP A 374 -6.68 3.83 -12.91
CA ASP A 374 -7.46 4.90 -12.31
C ASP A 374 -7.89 5.98 -13.33
N GLY A 375 -8.52 7.06 -12.87
CA GLY A 375 -9.00 8.16 -13.69
C GLY A 375 -8.47 9.51 -13.24
N SER A 376 -8.27 10.42 -14.19
CA SER A 376 -7.85 11.80 -13.92
C SER A 376 -9.02 12.65 -13.38
N GLY A 377 -8.70 13.70 -12.64
CA GLY A 377 -9.65 14.59 -12.00
C GLY A 377 -9.92 14.22 -10.53
N LEU A 378 -11.10 14.60 -10.01
CA LEU A 378 -11.51 14.25 -8.66
C LEU A 378 -11.80 12.75 -8.55
N GLY A 379 -11.07 12.06 -7.70
CA GLY A 379 -11.23 10.61 -7.49
C GLY A 379 -11.73 10.23 -6.09
N ARG A 380 -11.62 11.16 -5.12
CA ARG A 380 -11.99 10.85 -3.74
C ARG A 380 -12.55 12.06 -3.02
N ILE A 381 -13.68 11.88 -2.33
CA ILE A 381 -14.20 12.79 -1.33
C ILE A 381 -14.48 11.97 -0.08
N HIS A 382 -13.70 12.14 0.96
CA HIS A 382 -13.92 11.52 2.25
C HIS A 382 -14.41 12.56 3.26
N LYS A 383 -15.31 12.14 4.13
CA LYS A 383 -15.88 12.98 5.20
C LYS A 383 -15.61 12.34 6.56
N ARG A 384 -15.21 13.15 7.54
CA ARG A 384 -15.01 12.70 8.91
C ARG A 384 -16.27 12.03 9.46
N GLY A 385 -16.10 10.84 10.03
CA GLY A 385 -17.19 10.08 10.65
C GLY A 385 -18.11 9.37 9.66
N VAL A 386 -17.86 9.48 8.36
CA VAL A 386 -18.58 8.73 7.33
C VAL A 386 -17.65 7.62 6.80
N PRO A 387 -18.07 6.35 6.85
CA PRO A 387 -17.28 5.27 6.29
C PRO A 387 -17.02 5.47 4.79
N SER A 388 -15.80 5.22 4.35
CA SER A 388 -15.39 5.38 2.95
C SER A 388 -16.28 4.64 1.92
N PRO A 389 -16.91 3.48 2.25
CA PRO A 389 -17.88 2.85 1.36
C PRO A 389 -19.10 3.69 0.97
N LEU A 390 -19.46 4.67 1.80
CA LEU A 390 -20.66 5.47 1.62
C LEU A 390 -20.39 6.80 0.90
N ILE A 391 -19.15 7.03 0.47
CA ILE A 391 -18.72 8.27 -0.16
C ILE A 391 -17.83 7.94 -1.36
N LEU A 392 -17.55 8.94 -2.18
CA LEU A 392 -16.63 8.78 -3.30
C LEU A 392 -15.24 8.38 -2.80
N SER A 393 -14.81 7.16 -3.07
CA SER A 393 -13.62 6.56 -2.47
C SER A 393 -12.57 6.09 -3.46
N CYS A 394 -12.94 5.83 -4.71
CA CYS A 394 -12.04 5.36 -5.75
C CYS A 394 -12.37 5.99 -7.07
N PRO A 395 -11.38 6.55 -7.78
CA PRO A 395 -11.56 6.88 -9.18
C PRO A 395 -11.75 5.58 -9.96
N PHE A 396 -12.56 5.64 -10.99
CA PHE A 396 -12.79 4.53 -11.88
C PHE A 396 -12.27 4.89 -13.27
N PRO A 397 -11.32 4.13 -13.83
CA PRO A 397 -10.85 4.35 -15.18
C PRO A 397 -11.94 3.99 -16.19
N GLY A 398 -11.82 4.54 -17.40
CA GLY A 398 -12.68 4.18 -18.52
C GLY A 398 -12.55 2.73 -18.97
N ALA A 399 -13.03 2.41 -20.16
CA ALA A 399 -13.23 1.06 -20.69
C ALA A 399 -11.99 0.14 -20.74
N ASP A 400 -10.79 0.68 -20.64
CA ASP A 400 -9.52 -0.06 -20.75
C ASP A 400 -8.89 -0.41 -19.39
N ALA A 401 -9.66 -0.35 -18.32
CA ALA A 401 -9.17 -0.65 -16.98
C ALA A 401 -8.53 -2.03 -16.86
N HIS A 402 -7.32 -2.08 -16.31
CA HIS A 402 -6.57 -3.31 -16.07
C HIS A 402 -7.09 -4.10 -14.86
N TYR A 403 -8.39 -4.11 -14.66
CA TYR A 403 -9.03 -4.90 -13.62
C TYR A 403 -9.44 -6.26 -14.15
N GLY A 404 -9.12 -7.32 -13.41
CA GLY A 404 -9.36 -8.70 -13.84
C GLY A 404 -10.81 -9.15 -13.73
N ILE A 405 -11.72 -8.38 -14.30
CA ILE A 405 -13.15 -8.57 -14.14
C ILE A 405 -13.81 -8.94 -15.45
N GLU A 406 -14.59 -10.00 -15.39
CA GLU A 406 -15.40 -10.47 -16.50
C GLU A 406 -16.90 -10.50 -16.10
N PRO A 407 -17.82 -9.98 -16.93
CA PRO A 407 -17.55 -9.25 -18.17
C PRO A 407 -17.00 -7.85 -17.89
N PRO A 408 -16.17 -7.31 -18.77
CA PRO A 408 -15.70 -5.93 -18.62
C PRO A 408 -16.91 -4.99 -18.61
N ASN A 409 -16.87 -4.02 -17.72
CA ASN A 409 -17.89 -2.99 -17.70
C ASN A 409 -17.74 -2.15 -18.97
N THR A 410 -18.74 -2.21 -19.84
CA THR A 410 -18.70 -1.57 -21.15
C THR A 410 -19.14 -0.11 -21.14
N GLU A 411 -19.72 0.34 -20.01
CA GLU A 411 -20.13 1.73 -19.86
C GLU A 411 -19.00 2.54 -19.22
N PRO A 412 -18.42 3.53 -19.93
CA PRO A 412 -17.43 4.41 -19.36
C PRO A 412 -18.11 5.31 -18.31
N PHE A 413 -17.86 5.05 -17.04
CA PHE A 413 -18.23 5.98 -15.99
C PHE A 413 -17.03 6.25 -15.09
N ALA A 414 -16.84 7.51 -14.76
CA ALA A 414 -15.87 7.88 -13.75
C ALA A 414 -16.56 7.84 -12.38
N ILE A 415 -15.87 7.29 -11.40
CA ILE A 415 -16.19 7.58 -10.00
C ILE A 415 -15.38 8.81 -9.60
N GLY A 416 -15.69 9.87 -10.18
CA GLY A 416 -15.16 11.19 -9.98
C GLY A 416 -16.11 12.17 -10.62
N SER A 417 -15.90 13.47 -10.43
CA SER A 417 -16.64 14.42 -11.23
C SER A 417 -16.33 14.14 -12.70
N ALA A 418 -17.32 13.64 -13.40
CA ALA A 418 -17.24 13.55 -14.83
C ALA A 418 -17.78 14.85 -15.39
N LEU A 419 -16.92 15.68 -15.96
CA LEU A 419 -17.37 16.74 -16.80
C LEU A 419 -17.79 16.16 -18.14
N THR A 420 -18.96 16.56 -18.59
CA THR A 420 -19.34 16.33 -19.98
C THR A 420 -19.31 17.66 -20.72
N VAL A 421 -18.70 17.65 -21.88
CA VAL A 421 -18.80 18.73 -22.87
C VAL A 421 -19.66 18.22 -24.00
N THR A 422 -20.66 19.01 -24.37
CA THR A 422 -21.47 18.73 -25.57
C THR A 422 -21.01 19.62 -26.70
N GLU A 423 -20.45 19.03 -27.75
CA GLU A 423 -20.07 19.70 -28.96
C GLU A 423 -20.69 18.96 -30.15
N ASP A 424 -21.32 19.69 -31.05
CA ASP A 424 -22.02 19.17 -32.24
C ASP A 424 -23.04 18.03 -31.92
N GLY A 425 -23.61 18.05 -30.73
CA GLY A 425 -24.62 17.08 -30.26
C GLY A 425 -24.02 15.78 -29.67
N GLU A 426 -22.70 15.64 -29.65
CA GLU A 426 -22.01 14.56 -28.96
C GLU A 426 -21.58 15.01 -27.57
N THR A 427 -21.84 14.16 -26.57
CA THR A 427 -21.43 14.39 -25.19
C THR A 427 -20.16 13.60 -24.90
N CYS A 428 -19.08 14.31 -24.62
CA CYS A 428 -17.79 13.72 -24.29
C CYS A 428 -17.59 13.72 -22.78
N LEU A 429 -17.28 12.57 -22.20
CA LEU A 429 -16.90 12.45 -20.79
C LEU A 429 -15.44 12.83 -20.62
N LEU A 430 -15.16 13.92 -19.92
CA LEU A 430 -13.81 14.48 -19.81
C LEU A 430 -12.81 13.57 -19.13
N SER A 431 -13.20 12.90 -18.06
CA SER A 431 -12.33 11.97 -17.36
C SER A 431 -11.89 10.77 -18.21
N ALA A 432 -12.69 10.40 -19.21
CA ALA A 432 -12.35 9.33 -20.17
C ALA A 432 -11.56 9.86 -21.40
N ALA A 433 -11.81 11.10 -21.82
CA ALA A 433 -11.19 11.69 -23.00
C ALA A 433 -9.86 12.41 -22.73
N ALA A 434 -9.59 12.77 -21.48
CA ALA A 434 -8.56 13.74 -21.14
C ALA A 434 -7.34 13.09 -20.47
N HIS A 435 -6.78 12.05 -21.08
CA HIS A 435 -5.50 11.52 -20.60
C HIS A 435 -4.43 12.61 -20.61
N GLY A 436 -3.91 12.96 -19.42
CA GLY A 436 -2.84 13.93 -19.25
C GLY A 436 -3.20 15.39 -19.55
N ALA A 437 -4.49 15.71 -19.65
CA ALA A 437 -4.96 17.04 -19.98
C ALA A 437 -5.23 17.95 -18.77
N TYR A 438 -5.21 17.39 -17.55
CA TYR A 438 -5.40 18.20 -16.34
C TYR A 438 -4.10 18.90 -15.93
N ARG A 439 -4.21 20.18 -15.59
CA ARG A 439 -3.13 20.94 -14.96
C ARG A 439 -3.63 21.66 -13.72
N LEU A 440 -2.80 21.69 -12.70
CA LEU A 440 -3.08 22.46 -11.51
C LEU A 440 -2.91 23.95 -11.79
N GLN A 441 -3.96 24.74 -11.58
CA GLN A 441 -3.88 26.19 -11.63
C GLN A 441 -3.57 26.78 -10.26
N SER A 442 -4.26 26.27 -9.21
CA SER A 442 -4.01 26.67 -7.83
C SER A 442 -4.44 25.59 -6.85
N ALA A 443 -3.72 25.48 -5.73
CA ALA A 443 -4.10 24.69 -4.57
C ALA A 443 -3.81 25.49 -3.31
N ALA A 444 -4.85 25.72 -2.51
CA ALA A 444 -4.79 26.43 -1.25
C ALA A 444 -5.67 25.70 -0.21
N ALA A 445 -5.55 26.09 1.06
CA ALA A 445 -6.29 25.44 2.15
C ALA A 445 -7.81 25.51 2.02
N ASP A 446 -8.34 26.40 1.19
CA ASP A 446 -9.77 26.64 0.97
C ASP A 446 -10.29 26.12 -0.36
N GLY A 447 -9.42 25.71 -1.29
CA GLY A 447 -9.84 25.20 -2.56
C GLY A 447 -8.73 24.76 -3.50
N VAL A 448 -9.15 24.04 -4.54
CA VAL A 448 -8.31 23.59 -5.64
C VAL A 448 -8.96 24.05 -6.95
N ARG A 449 -8.15 24.55 -7.87
CA ARG A 449 -8.58 24.87 -9.23
C ARG A 449 -7.75 24.11 -10.24
N LEU A 450 -8.43 23.34 -11.05
CA LEU A 450 -7.88 22.53 -12.12
C LEU A 450 -8.31 23.09 -13.48
N ILE A 451 -7.47 22.94 -14.47
CA ILE A 451 -7.81 23.20 -15.87
C ILE A 451 -7.69 21.89 -16.63
N CYS A 452 -8.76 21.47 -17.27
CA CYS A 452 -8.77 20.39 -18.23
C CYS A 452 -8.79 20.96 -19.65
N ARG A 453 -7.93 20.47 -20.54
CA ARG A 453 -7.89 20.89 -21.93
C ARG A 453 -8.46 19.81 -22.83
N ILE A 454 -9.45 20.20 -23.66
CA ILE A 454 -10.10 19.31 -24.61
C ILE A 454 -10.01 19.98 -25.98
N GLY A 455 -9.23 19.38 -26.86
CA GLY A 455 -8.91 20.00 -28.12
C GLY A 455 -8.24 21.37 -27.93
N ASP A 456 -8.91 22.41 -28.35
CA ASP A 456 -8.47 23.83 -28.24
C ASP A 456 -9.12 24.57 -27.04
N LYS A 457 -10.00 23.89 -26.27
CA LYS A 457 -10.79 24.50 -25.20
C LYS A 457 -10.26 24.16 -23.83
N ASP A 458 -10.23 25.15 -22.94
CA ASP A 458 -9.93 24.97 -21.51
C ASP A 458 -11.24 24.93 -20.71
N VAL A 459 -11.41 23.90 -19.87
CA VAL A 459 -12.48 23.81 -18.89
C VAL A 459 -11.89 23.97 -17.50
N ALA A 460 -12.34 24.98 -16.77
CA ALA A 460 -11.88 25.19 -15.41
C ALA A 460 -12.82 24.54 -14.40
N GLU A 461 -12.28 23.69 -13.55
CA GLU A 461 -12.95 23.11 -12.39
C GLU A 461 -12.46 23.78 -11.12
N THR A 462 -13.37 24.24 -10.27
CA THR A 462 -13.03 24.81 -8.97
C THR A 462 -13.75 24.03 -7.87
N TYR A 463 -12.98 23.58 -6.91
CA TYR A 463 -13.40 22.82 -5.74
C TYR A 463 -13.17 23.66 -4.51
N SER A 464 -14.25 23.99 -3.79
CA SER A 464 -14.20 24.74 -2.55
C SER A 464 -14.80 23.92 -1.41
N VAL A 465 -14.17 23.96 -0.24
CA VAL A 465 -14.58 23.18 0.92
C VAL A 465 -14.93 24.13 2.07
N THR A 466 -16.11 23.94 2.65
CA THR A 466 -16.58 24.59 3.86
C THR A 466 -17.13 23.56 4.84
N ALA A 467 -17.50 23.99 6.04
CA ALA A 467 -18.13 23.10 7.03
C ALA A 467 -19.47 22.49 6.52
N ASP A 468 -20.15 23.18 5.60
CA ASP A 468 -21.45 22.74 5.07
C ASP A 468 -21.30 21.72 3.93
N GLY A 469 -20.15 21.68 3.25
CA GLY A 469 -19.92 20.73 2.15
C GLY A 469 -18.81 21.09 1.20
N VAL A 470 -18.80 20.32 0.12
CA VAL A 470 -17.90 20.52 -1.03
C VAL A 470 -18.72 21.14 -2.16
N THR A 471 -18.29 22.29 -2.65
CA THR A 471 -18.87 22.95 -3.82
C THR A 471 -17.95 22.74 -5.01
N VAL A 472 -18.50 22.25 -6.10
CA VAL A 472 -17.79 22.08 -7.38
C VAL A 472 -18.44 22.99 -8.40
N THR A 473 -17.63 23.79 -9.09
CA THR A 473 -18.08 24.60 -10.21
C THR A 473 -17.20 24.32 -11.43
N ALA A 474 -17.83 24.26 -12.59
CA ALA A 474 -17.15 24.17 -13.86
C ALA A 474 -17.46 25.40 -14.70
N SER A 475 -16.48 25.87 -15.47
CA SER A 475 -16.66 26.98 -16.43
C SER A 475 -15.85 26.73 -17.69
N ALA A 476 -16.49 26.95 -18.84
CA ALA A 476 -15.88 26.87 -20.16
C ALA A 476 -16.64 27.80 -21.13
N ASP A 477 -16.08 28.03 -22.31
CA ASP A 477 -16.74 28.78 -23.39
C ASP A 477 -17.81 27.95 -24.12
N VAL A 478 -18.04 26.71 -23.67
CA VAL A 478 -19.04 25.78 -24.21
C VAL A 478 -19.90 25.24 -23.03
N PRO A 479 -21.11 24.75 -23.32
CA PRO A 479 -21.92 24.11 -22.28
C PRO A 479 -21.20 22.94 -21.64
N VAL A 480 -21.12 22.96 -20.31
CA VAL A 480 -20.53 21.87 -19.49
C VAL A 480 -21.54 21.42 -18.46
N SER A 481 -21.57 20.12 -18.21
CA SER A 481 -22.32 19.51 -17.13
C SER A 481 -21.37 18.73 -16.22
N ILE A 482 -21.63 18.75 -14.93
CA ILE A 482 -20.88 17.96 -13.95
C ILE A 482 -21.74 16.74 -13.63
N LEU A 483 -21.20 15.56 -13.85
CA LEU A 483 -21.83 14.30 -13.46
C LEU A 483 -21.18 13.78 -12.19
N PHE A 484 -21.97 13.51 -11.16
CA PHE A 484 -21.49 12.85 -9.96
C PHE A 484 -22.04 11.44 -9.88
N PRO A 485 -21.19 10.44 -9.60
CA PRO A 485 -21.67 9.12 -9.27
C PRO A 485 -22.38 9.19 -7.91
N VAL A 486 -23.55 8.59 -7.86
CA VAL A 486 -24.31 8.40 -6.62
C VAL A 486 -24.17 6.95 -6.22
N LEU A 487 -23.54 6.70 -5.09
CA LEU A 487 -23.57 5.40 -4.45
C LEU A 487 -24.90 5.24 -3.72
N ARG A 488 -25.73 4.33 -4.21
CA ARG A 488 -26.95 3.89 -3.51
C ARG A 488 -26.63 2.60 -2.80
N PHE A 489 -26.63 2.66 -1.48
CA PHE A 489 -26.39 1.49 -0.63
C PHE A 489 -27.69 1.13 0.07
N ASP A 490 -28.14 -0.11 -0.10
CA ASP A 490 -29.37 -0.62 0.52
C ASP A 490 -29.22 -0.91 2.03
N GLY A 491 -28.03 -0.67 2.59
CA GLY A 491 -27.68 -0.92 3.99
C GLY A 491 -27.25 -2.34 4.29
N GLN A 492 -27.30 -3.27 3.34
CA GLN A 492 -26.96 -4.69 3.56
C GLN A 492 -26.06 -5.34 2.51
N THR A 493 -26.37 -5.31 1.23
CA THR A 493 -25.69 -6.18 0.25
C THR A 493 -25.44 -5.56 -1.12
N GLU A 494 -26.13 -4.51 -1.52
CA GLU A 494 -26.03 -3.97 -2.87
C GLU A 494 -25.70 -2.48 -2.88
N THR A 495 -24.65 -2.14 -3.62
CA THR A 495 -24.30 -0.76 -3.94
C THR A 495 -24.61 -0.57 -5.42
N GLU A 496 -25.57 0.26 -5.76
CA GLU A 496 -25.77 0.77 -7.11
C GLU A 496 -24.95 2.02 -7.33
N VAL A 497 -24.23 2.06 -8.43
CA VAL A 497 -23.61 3.30 -8.90
C VAL A 497 -24.55 3.94 -9.90
N GLY A 498 -25.14 5.05 -9.53
CA GLY A 498 -25.94 5.89 -10.40
C GLY A 498 -25.18 7.17 -10.76
N VAL A 499 -25.61 7.84 -11.82
CA VAL A 499 -25.09 9.15 -12.20
C VAL A 499 -26.19 10.18 -12.00
N CYS A 500 -25.92 11.25 -11.22
CA CYS A 500 -26.75 12.43 -11.16
C CYS A 500 -26.11 13.55 -11.99
N ALA A 501 -26.88 14.15 -12.89
CA ALA A 501 -26.52 15.35 -13.63
C ALA A 501 -26.89 16.62 -12.83
#